data_53323bc85b1dba98fa83ea4ad559813e
#
_entry.id   53323bc85b1dba98fa83ea4ad559813e
#
_cell.length_a   1.000
_cell.length_b   1.000
_cell.length_c   1.000
_cell.angle_alpha   90.00
_cell.angle_beta   90.00
_cell.angle_gamma   90.00
#
_symmetry.space_group_name_H-M   'P 1'
#
loop_
_entity.id
_entity.type
_entity.pdbx_description
1 polymer ?
#
loop_
_entity_poly.entity_id
_entity_poly.type
_entity_poly.pdbx_seq_one_letter_code
_entity_poly.pdbx_strand_id
1 'polypeptide(L)'
;MFAVQTFAGKPLTKELAALRARFERLVEVTQIKGDGEAHPMLSPNDEFAGYEIWDKSNLNGTEAKKPEMLQWEYAREALKNGLMLGKKLGVNLYKFGMVGSTDSQTSLPRRTTSLASTPVSSQSHTAGNTYPMDDLLVIGSSQ
;
A
#
# COMPACT_ATOMS: atom_id res chain seq x y z
N MET A 1 -7.13 -6.34 0.03
CA MET A 1 -6.33 -5.90 1.20
C MET A 1 -7.17 -5.02 2.13
N PHE A 2 -7.69 -3.89 1.67
CA PHE A 2 -8.44 -2.92 2.49
C PHE A 2 -9.96 -3.10 2.39
N ALA A 3 -10.44 -4.34 2.48
CA ALA A 3 -11.87 -4.63 2.32
C ALA A 3 -12.70 -4.12 3.50
N VAL A 4 -13.89 -3.63 3.20
CA VAL A 4 -14.88 -3.16 4.20
C VAL A 4 -15.86 -4.27 4.61
N GLN A 5 -15.55 -5.50 4.25
CA GLN A 5 -16.32 -6.71 4.55
C GLN A 5 -15.40 -7.86 4.96
N THR A 6 -15.97 -8.89 5.54
CA THR A 6 -15.25 -10.13 5.88
C THR A 6 -15.00 -10.99 4.64
N PHE A 7 -14.14 -12.01 4.74
CA PHE A 7 -13.94 -13.00 3.66
C PHE A 7 -15.23 -13.74 3.26
N ALA A 8 -16.18 -13.85 4.18
CA ALA A 8 -17.49 -14.44 3.90
C ALA A 8 -18.50 -13.44 3.29
N GLY A 9 -18.05 -12.24 2.88
CA GLY A 9 -18.90 -11.21 2.30
C GLY A 9 -19.83 -10.49 3.28
N LYS A 10 -19.71 -10.75 4.59
CA LYS A 10 -20.53 -10.08 5.62
C LYS A 10 -19.94 -8.70 5.96
N PRO A 11 -20.79 -7.71 6.30
CA PRO A 11 -20.31 -6.41 6.78
C PRO A 11 -19.39 -6.54 8.00
N LEU A 12 -18.42 -5.63 8.12
CA LEU A 12 -17.57 -5.56 9.31
C LEU A 12 -18.39 -5.15 10.53
N THR A 13 -18.16 -5.86 11.65
CA THR A 13 -18.69 -5.44 12.96
C THR A 13 -17.70 -4.50 13.64
N LYS A 14 -18.19 -3.76 14.66
CA LYS A 14 -17.37 -2.87 15.47
C LYS A 14 -16.22 -3.61 16.16
N GLU A 15 -16.49 -4.79 16.68
CA GLU A 15 -15.52 -5.63 17.40
C GLU A 15 -14.40 -6.09 16.46
N LEU A 16 -14.75 -6.54 15.26
CA LEU A 16 -13.78 -6.96 14.25
C LEU A 16 -12.97 -5.76 13.75
N ALA A 17 -13.61 -4.60 13.54
CA ALA A 17 -12.91 -3.37 13.16
C ALA A 17 -11.92 -2.93 14.25
N ALA A 18 -12.30 -3.00 15.54
CA ALA A 18 -11.42 -2.69 16.65
C ALA A 18 -10.24 -3.67 16.76
N LEU A 19 -10.49 -4.96 16.51
CA LEU A 19 -9.44 -5.98 16.50
C LEU A 19 -8.43 -5.70 15.39
N ARG A 20 -8.89 -5.45 14.17
CA ARG A 20 -8.03 -5.11 13.03
C ARG A 20 -7.24 -3.84 13.28
N ALA A 21 -7.86 -2.77 13.79
CA ALA A 21 -7.19 -1.53 14.15
C ALA A 21 -6.05 -1.71 15.17
N ARG A 22 -6.14 -2.74 16.01
CA ARG A 22 -5.10 -3.07 16.99
C ARG A 22 -3.87 -3.73 16.36
N PHE A 23 -4.07 -4.57 15.35
CA PHE A 23 -3.00 -5.38 14.75
C PHE A 23 -2.50 -4.85 13.40
N GLU A 24 -3.38 -4.27 12.59
CA GLU A 24 -3.04 -3.75 11.26
C GLU A 24 -2.59 -2.29 11.34
N ARG A 25 -1.40 -2.06 11.91
CA ARG A 25 -0.90 -0.72 12.22
C ARG A 25 0.02 -0.12 11.18
N LEU A 26 0.55 -0.93 10.28
CA LEU A 26 1.51 -0.51 9.26
C LEU A 26 1.10 -1.07 7.91
N VAL A 27 1.37 -0.31 6.87
CA VAL A 27 1.23 -0.74 5.49
C VAL A 27 2.44 -0.31 4.69
N GLU A 28 2.96 -1.19 3.88
CA GLU A 28 3.97 -0.88 2.88
C GLU A 28 3.27 -0.37 1.63
N VAL A 29 3.51 0.90 1.29
CA VAL A 29 2.83 1.57 0.18
C VAL A 29 3.61 1.47 -1.13
N THR A 30 4.92 1.27 -1.07
CA THR A 30 5.75 1.06 -2.26
C THR A 30 6.76 -0.06 -2.04
N GLN A 31 6.98 -0.84 -3.09
CA GLN A 31 7.95 -1.92 -3.12
C GLN A 31 8.36 -2.22 -4.56
N ILE A 32 9.33 -3.13 -4.76
CA ILE A 32 9.77 -3.51 -6.12
C ILE A 32 8.66 -4.13 -6.99
N LYS A 33 7.59 -4.59 -6.38
CA LYS A 33 6.45 -5.24 -7.06
C LYS A 33 5.37 -4.24 -7.47
N GLY A 34 5.55 -2.97 -7.19
CA GLY A 34 4.65 -1.90 -7.60
C GLY A 34 4.20 -1.00 -6.46
N ASP A 35 3.64 0.16 -6.82
CA ASP A 35 3.07 1.13 -5.90
C ASP A 35 1.65 0.73 -5.46
N GLY A 36 1.38 0.85 -4.18
CA GLY A 36 0.08 0.63 -3.54
C GLY A 36 -0.51 1.88 -2.89
N GLU A 37 0.05 3.08 -3.16
CA GLU A 37 -0.47 4.33 -2.58
C GLU A 37 -1.75 4.79 -3.27
N ALA A 38 -1.69 5.00 -4.59
CA ALA A 38 -2.77 5.58 -5.39
C ALA A 38 -2.89 4.89 -6.75
N HIS A 39 -4.03 5.08 -7.41
CA HIS A 39 -4.28 4.58 -8.76
C HIS A 39 -5.00 5.64 -9.60
N PRO A 40 -4.70 5.82 -10.90
CA PRO A 40 -5.32 6.86 -11.75
C PRO A 40 -6.84 6.81 -11.80
N MET A 41 -7.43 5.61 -11.80
CA MET A 41 -8.89 5.46 -11.78
C MET A 41 -9.54 5.94 -10.47
N LEU A 42 -8.77 5.97 -9.36
CA LEU A 42 -9.25 6.34 -8.03
C LEU A 42 -8.83 7.76 -7.63
N SER A 43 -7.79 8.27 -8.27
CA SER A 43 -7.22 9.59 -8.04
C SER A 43 -6.90 10.29 -9.37
N PRO A 44 -7.92 10.62 -10.20
CA PRO A 44 -7.72 11.09 -11.57
C PRO A 44 -7.07 12.48 -11.67
N ASN A 45 -7.07 13.24 -10.58
CA ASN A 45 -6.46 14.58 -10.52
C ASN A 45 -5.00 14.56 -10.01
N ASP A 46 -4.45 13.38 -9.77
CA ASP A 46 -3.08 13.21 -9.30
C ASP A 46 -2.22 12.72 -10.46
N GLU A 47 -1.31 13.56 -10.94
CA GLU A 47 -0.43 13.25 -12.06
C GLU A 47 0.55 12.10 -11.77
N PHE A 48 0.81 11.81 -10.50
CA PHE A 48 1.70 10.73 -10.06
C PHE A 48 0.98 9.42 -9.73
N ALA A 49 -0.36 9.39 -9.73
CA ALA A 49 -1.14 8.22 -9.34
C ALA A 49 -0.88 6.97 -10.21
N GLY A 50 -0.33 7.15 -11.42
CA GLY A 50 0.03 6.07 -12.34
C GLY A 50 1.47 5.59 -12.23
N TYR A 51 2.24 6.11 -11.27
CA TYR A 51 3.66 5.80 -11.16
C TYR A 51 3.89 4.40 -10.60
N GLU A 52 4.58 3.55 -11.36
CA GLU A 52 5.00 2.19 -10.94
C GLU A 52 3.90 1.30 -10.35
N ILE A 53 2.65 1.46 -10.77
CA ILE A 53 1.52 0.63 -10.30
C ILE A 53 1.60 -0.81 -10.83
N TRP A 54 1.08 -1.77 -10.05
CA TRP A 54 0.87 -3.15 -10.46
C TRP A 54 -0.62 -3.48 -10.47
N ASP A 55 -1.28 -3.24 -11.60
CA ASP A 55 -2.73 -3.33 -11.76
C ASP A 55 -3.21 -4.41 -12.74
N LYS A 56 -2.29 -5.20 -13.33
CA LYS A 56 -2.61 -6.15 -14.40
C LYS A 56 -3.08 -7.51 -13.88
N SER A 57 -2.44 -8.00 -12.84
CA SER A 57 -2.69 -9.36 -12.33
C SER A 57 -2.30 -9.48 -10.85
N ASN A 58 -2.56 -10.66 -10.26
CA ASN A 58 -1.88 -11.06 -9.04
C ASN A 58 -0.37 -11.18 -9.28
N LEU A 59 0.44 -11.31 -8.22
CA LEU A 59 1.91 -11.32 -8.32
C LEU A 59 2.45 -12.46 -9.19
N ASN A 60 1.75 -13.58 -9.27
CA ASN A 60 2.16 -14.75 -10.06
C ASN A 60 1.69 -14.67 -11.52
N GLY A 61 0.92 -13.65 -11.90
CA GLY A 61 0.38 -13.50 -13.25
C GLY A 61 -0.71 -14.50 -13.63
N THR A 62 -1.23 -15.26 -12.68
CA THR A 62 -2.22 -16.34 -12.94
C THR A 62 -3.65 -15.84 -13.04
N GLU A 63 -3.95 -14.70 -12.41
CA GLU A 63 -5.28 -14.09 -12.43
C GLU A 63 -5.17 -12.60 -12.77
N ALA A 64 -5.96 -12.16 -13.75
CA ALA A 64 -6.06 -10.76 -14.10
C ALA A 64 -6.84 -9.99 -13.01
N LYS A 65 -6.37 -8.79 -12.68
CA LYS A 65 -7.12 -7.88 -11.80
C LYS A 65 -8.35 -7.33 -12.53
N LYS A 66 -9.41 -7.14 -11.77
CA LYS A 66 -10.62 -6.50 -12.25
C LYS A 66 -10.71 -5.08 -11.70
N PRO A 67 -11.27 -4.11 -12.44
CA PRO A 67 -11.36 -2.72 -12.01
C PRO A 67 -12.04 -2.53 -10.65
N GLU A 68 -13.04 -3.34 -10.33
CA GLU A 68 -13.74 -3.29 -9.06
C GLU A 68 -12.89 -3.70 -7.83
N MET A 69 -11.76 -4.36 -8.06
CA MET A 69 -10.82 -4.75 -6.98
C MET A 69 -9.94 -3.59 -6.54
N LEU A 70 -9.64 -2.66 -7.44
CA LEU A 70 -8.67 -1.58 -7.22
C LEU A 70 -9.00 -0.73 -5.99
N GLN A 71 -10.27 -0.42 -5.75
CA GLN A 71 -10.71 0.35 -4.59
C GLN A 71 -10.36 -0.27 -3.22
N TRP A 72 -9.97 -1.56 -3.20
CA TRP A 72 -9.61 -2.29 -1.99
C TRP A 72 -8.12 -2.56 -1.87
N GLU A 73 -7.32 -2.05 -2.80
CA GLU A 73 -5.91 -2.37 -2.90
C GLU A 73 -4.99 -1.18 -2.59
N TYR A 74 -5.47 0.05 -2.72
CA TYR A 74 -4.67 1.26 -2.59
C TYR A 74 -4.88 1.96 -1.25
N ALA A 75 -3.77 2.41 -0.64
CA ALA A 75 -3.75 2.99 0.70
C ALA A 75 -4.60 4.26 0.81
N ARG A 76 -4.57 5.12 -0.22
CA ARG A 76 -5.36 6.36 -0.24
C ARG A 76 -6.86 6.11 -0.17
N GLU A 77 -7.35 5.08 -0.86
CA GLU A 77 -8.75 4.65 -0.74
C GLU A 77 -9.04 4.01 0.62
N ALA A 78 -8.08 3.27 1.17
CA ALA A 78 -8.22 2.72 2.52
C ALA A 78 -8.39 3.82 3.57
N LEU A 79 -7.64 4.93 3.48
CA LEU A 79 -7.81 6.06 4.40
C LEU A 79 -9.21 6.67 4.30
N LYS A 80 -9.75 6.86 3.09
CA LYS A 80 -11.14 7.33 2.88
C LYS A 80 -12.15 6.35 3.47
N ASN A 81 -12.00 5.06 3.19
CA ASN A 81 -12.85 4.01 3.74
C ASN A 81 -12.76 3.94 5.27
N GLY A 82 -11.59 4.19 5.83
CA GLY A 82 -11.37 4.27 7.28
C GLY A 82 -12.17 5.38 7.94
N LEU A 83 -12.22 6.57 7.33
CA LEU A 83 -13.05 7.69 7.81
C LEU A 83 -14.55 7.35 7.75
N MET A 84 -14.99 6.73 6.65
CA MET A 84 -16.37 6.28 6.49
C MET A 84 -16.76 5.23 7.54
N LEU A 85 -15.91 4.24 7.77
CA LEU A 85 -16.11 3.20 8.78
C LEU A 85 -16.07 3.79 10.20
N GLY A 86 -15.17 4.74 10.45
CA GLY A 86 -15.11 5.48 11.70
C GLY A 86 -16.44 6.16 12.04
N LYS A 87 -17.06 6.80 11.05
CA LYS A 87 -18.40 7.40 11.21
C LYS A 87 -19.49 6.35 11.42
N LYS A 88 -19.43 5.22 10.72
CA LYS A 88 -20.46 4.16 10.76
C LYS A 88 -20.36 3.25 11.97
N LEU A 89 -19.16 2.83 12.35
CA LEU A 89 -18.91 1.83 13.39
C LEU A 89 -18.35 2.43 14.69
N GLY A 90 -17.97 3.72 14.66
CA GLY A 90 -17.26 4.35 15.77
C GLY A 90 -15.77 3.96 15.88
N VAL A 91 -15.25 3.23 14.91
CA VAL A 91 -13.84 2.76 14.86
C VAL A 91 -13.31 2.95 13.46
N ASN A 92 -12.23 3.72 13.31
CA ASN A 92 -11.46 3.78 12.08
C ASN A 92 -10.35 2.72 12.13
N LEU A 93 -10.51 1.65 11.36
CA LEU A 93 -9.54 0.55 11.31
C LEU A 93 -8.33 0.83 10.39
N TYR A 94 -8.42 1.85 9.55
CA TYR A 94 -7.35 2.21 8.62
C TYR A 94 -6.51 3.41 9.08
N LYS A 95 -6.32 3.56 10.38
CA LYS A 95 -5.31 4.45 10.98
C LYS A 95 -3.98 3.72 11.09
N PHE A 96 -3.29 3.60 9.99
CA PHE A 96 -1.99 2.92 9.91
C PHE A 96 -0.87 3.92 9.58
N GLY A 97 0.34 3.60 10.00
CA GLY A 97 1.55 4.23 9.48
C GLY A 97 1.89 3.65 8.10
N MET A 98 2.49 4.46 7.26
CA MET A 98 2.91 4.05 5.92
C MET A 98 4.43 3.94 5.86
N VAL A 99 4.92 2.91 5.20
CA VAL A 99 6.34 2.67 4.96
C VAL A 99 6.56 2.51 3.47
N GLY A 100 7.52 3.23 2.93
CA GLY A 100 8.05 2.99 1.58
C GLY A 100 9.34 2.19 1.71
N SER A 101 9.39 1.00 1.14
CA SER A 101 10.54 0.10 1.19
C SER A 101 10.67 -0.67 -0.11
N THR A 102 11.70 -1.49 -0.25
CA THR A 102 11.95 -2.23 -1.50
C THR A 102 11.32 -3.61 -1.51
N ASP A 103 11.13 -4.23 -0.37
CA ASP A 103 10.74 -5.65 -0.26
C ASP A 103 11.56 -6.56 -1.20
N SER A 104 12.85 -6.22 -1.35
CA SER A 104 13.75 -6.91 -2.29
C SER A 104 14.26 -8.25 -1.78
N GLN A 105 14.05 -8.54 -0.49
CA GLN A 105 14.44 -9.80 0.17
C GLN A 105 15.94 -10.15 0.06
N THR A 106 16.77 -9.17 -0.26
CA THR A 106 18.22 -9.35 -0.43
C THR A 106 19.00 -9.15 0.86
N SER A 107 18.35 -8.81 1.97
CA SER A 107 18.94 -8.37 3.24
C SER A 107 19.86 -7.13 3.11
N LEU A 108 19.83 -6.46 1.97
CA LEU A 108 20.57 -5.22 1.73
C LEU A 108 19.59 -4.05 1.87
N PRO A 109 19.80 -3.14 2.82
CA PRO A 109 19.00 -1.93 2.89
C PRO A 109 19.23 -1.12 1.63
N ARG A 110 18.14 -0.74 0.96
CA ARG A 110 18.21 0.12 -0.21
C ARG A 110 17.75 1.50 0.16
N ARG A 111 18.58 2.47 -0.17
CA ARG A 111 18.20 3.87 -0.10
C ARG A 111 17.22 4.18 -1.24
N THR A 112 15.97 4.39 -0.91
CA THR A 112 14.99 4.96 -1.84
C THR A 112 15.21 6.48 -1.95
N THR A 113 16.36 6.87 -2.50
CA THR A 113 16.56 8.27 -2.88
C THR A 113 15.89 8.49 -4.22
N SER A 114 14.82 9.18 -4.20
CA SER A 114 13.95 9.54 -5.31
C SER A 114 13.30 8.36 -6.03
N LEU A 115 12.06 8.15 -5.73
CA LEU A 115 11.10 7.41 -6.55
C LEU A 115 10.95 7.99 -7.97
N ALA A 116 11.62 9.12 -8.25
CA ALA A 116 11.42 9.90 -9.47
C ALA A 116 12.35 9.53 -10.64
N SER A 117 13.33 8.66 -10.48
CA SER A 117 14.36 8.54 -11.51
C SER A 117 14.71 7.15 -12.04
N THR A 118 14.17 6.08 -11.46
CA THR A 118 14.51 4.74 -11.96
C THR A 118 13.32 3.80 -11.86
N PRO A 119 12.83 3.26 -12.98
CA PRO A 119 11.78 2.24 -12.97
C PRO A 119 12.15 1.06 -12.07
N VAL A 120 11.23 0.60 -11.26
CA VAL A 120 11.42 -0.55 -10.36
C VAL A 120 11.84 -1.79 -11.14
N SER A 121 11.35 -1.93 -12.36
CA SER A 121 11.68 -3.03 -13.27
C SER A 121 13.13 -3.05 -13.74
N SER A 122 13.83 -1.91 -13.72
CA SER A 122 15.25 -1.83 -14.13
C SER A 122 16.23 -2.14 -13.00
N GLN A 123 15.70 -2.36 -11.81
CA GLN A 123 16.50 -2.64 -10.63
C GLN A 123 16.68 -4.14 -10.42
N SER A 124 17.03 -4.82 -11.53
CA SER A 124 17.49 -6.20 -11.47
C SER A 124 18.66 -6.32 -10.48
N HIS A 125 18.60 -7.33 -9.70
CA HIS A 125 19.50 -7.75 -8.63
C HIS A 125 20.99 -7.74 -9.03
N THR A 126 21.60 -6.58 -9.16
CA THR A 126 23.06 -6.50 -9.27
C THR A 126 23.63 -6.49 -7.86
N ALA A 127 24.13 -7.64 -7.45
CA ALA A 127 24.98 -7.75 -6.28
C ALA A 127 26.12 -6.74 -6.40
N GLY A 128 26.21 -5.78 -5.47
CA GLY A 128 27.39 -4.92 -5.38
C GLY A 128 27.21 -3.50 -4.88
N ASN A 129 26.01 -2.96 -4.78
CA ASN A 129 25.86 -1.60 -4.26
C ASN A 129 25.50 -1.60 -2.77
N THR A 130 26.50 -1.34 -1.94
CA THR A 130 26.34 -1.05 -0.51
C THR A 130 25.86 0.39 -0.34
N TYR A 131 24.64 0.57 0.19
CA TYR A 131 24.11 1.89 0.55
C TYR A 131 24.01 2.03 2.08
N PRO A 132 24.30 3.21 2.64
CA PRO A 132 24.17 3.44 4.07
C PRO A 132 22.71 3.38 4.55
N MET A 133 22.53 2.95 5.78
CA MET A 133 21.25 2.60 6.43
C MET A 133 20.32 3.77 6.77
N ASP A 134 20.68 5.02 6.46
CA ASP A 134 20.13 6.19 7.17
C ASP A 134 18.84 6.78 6.61
N ASP A 135 18.27 6.20 5.56
CA ASP A 135 17.10 6.79 4.88
C ASP A 135 15.89 5.84 4.78
N LEU A 136 15.41 5.38 5.91
CA LEU A 136 14.05 4.83 5.99
C LEU A 136 13.10 6.02 6.20
N LEU A 137 12.39 6.43 5.15
CA LEU A 137 11.37 7.46 5.27
C LEU A 137 10.11 6.85 5.92
N VAL A 138 10.00 7.00 7.23
CA VAL A 138 8.76 6.73 7.96
C VAL A 138 7.89 7.99 7.88
N ILE A 139 6.88 7.96 7.01
CA ILE A 139 5.87 9.02 6.99
C ILE A 139 4.86 8.70 8.10
N GLY A 140 5.17 9.17 9.31
CA GLY A 140 4.21 9.15 10.40
C GLY A 140 3.12 10.18 10.13
N SER A 141 1.85 9.79 10.14
CA SER A 141 0.75 10.73 10.18
C SER A 141 0.81 11.46 11.53
N SER A 142 1.19 12.74 11.54
CA SER A 142 0.91 13.62 12.69
C SER A 142 -0.60 13.71 12.89
N GLN A 143 -1.00 13.73 14.14
CA GLN A 143 -2.37 13.74 14.68
C GLN A 143 -3.27 14.79 14.03
#